data_81a93bcbf596864c1a46dbbe83b01470
#
_entry.id   81a93bcbf596864c1a46dbbe83b01470
#
_cell.length_a   1.000
_cell.length_b   1.000
_cell.length_c   1.000
_cell.angle_alpha   90.00
_cell.angle_beta   90.00
_cell.angle_gamma   90.00
#
_symmetry.space_group_name_H-M   'P 1'
#
loop_
_entity.id
_entity.type
_entity.pdbx_description
1 polymer ?
#
loop_
_entity_poly.entity_id
_entity_poly.type
_entity_poly.pdbx_seq_one_letter_code
_entity_poly.pdbx_strand_id
1 'polypeptide(L)'
;MDNLKKLIREIPDYPKPGILFYDLTTLLQDREGFHELVDKLCAHYEGKRVDVVVGIEARGFIFAPALAYRLRAGFVPVRKPKKLPWKTASETYQLEYGSDTLEIHADAITPGQHVLVCDDLLATGGTAAAATALVRKLGGEVIGAAFAVELNFLHGRSRLPGVDVFSLLKYDK
;
A
#
# COMPACT_ATOMS: atom_id res chain seq x y z
N MET A 1 5.29 -0.83 -19.39
CA MET A 1 5.44 -0.03 -18.16
C MET A 1 5.67 1.44 -18.45
N ASP A 2 6.37 1.79 -19.51
CA ASP A 2 6.63 3.21 -19.86
C ASP A 2 5.37 4.01 -20.18
N ASN A 3 4.31 3.38 -20.71
CA ASN A 3 3.05 4.07 -21.01
C ASN A 3 2.33 4.52 -19.73
N LEU A 4 2.33 3.73 -18.66
CA LEU A 4 1.70 4.12 -17.39
C LEU A 4 2.46 5.27 -16.71
N LYS A 5 3.78 5.29 -16.80
CA LYS A 5 4.58 6.41 -16.26
C LYS A 5 4.23 7.74 -16.94
N LYS A 6 3.93 7.74 -18.23
CA LYS A 6 3.54 8.96 -18.98
C LYS A 6 2.22 9.55 -18.52
N LEU A 7 1.38 8.74 -17.86
CA LEU A 7 0.10 9.18 -17.31
C LEU A 7 0.25 9.80 -15.91
N ILE A 8 1.41 9.65 -15.25
CA ILE A 8 1.65 10.23 -13.93
C ILE A 8 2.14 11.66 -14.08
N ARG A 9 1.53 12.58 -13.34
CA ARG A 9 1.93 13.98 -13.32
C ARG A 9 3.09 14.19 -12.37
N GLU A 10 4.15 14.80 -12.86
CA GLU A 10 5.28 15.24 -12.03
C GLU A 10 5.06 16.68 -11.58
N ILE A 11 5.08 16.92 -10.28
CA ILE A 11 4.90 18.24 -9.67
C ILE A 11 6.20 18.59 -8.94
N PRO A 12 7.03 19.48 -9.52
CA PRO A 12 8.26 19.91 -8.85
C PRO A 12 7.94 20.79 -7.64
N ASP A 13 8.85 20.75 -6.65
CA ASP A 13 8.83 21.59 -5.45
C ASP A 13 7.54 21.45 -4.61
N TYR A 14 6.96 20.25 -4.55
CA TYR A 14 5.78 19.95 -3.75
C TYR A 14 6.04 18.77 -2.80
N PRO A 15 5.63 18.81 -1.51
CA PRO A 15 4.98 19.92 -0.80
C PRO A 15 5.95 21.03 -0.37
N LYS A 16 7.23 20.86 -0.65
CA LYS A 16 8.29 21.85 -0.33
C LYS A 16 9.38 21.83 -1.42
N PRO A 17 10.17 22.92 -1.54
CA PRO A 17 11.26 23.01 -2.51
C PRO A 17 12.20 21.79 -2.46
N GLY A 18 12.60 21.31 -3.63
CA GLY A 18 13.52 20.19 -3.81
C GLY A 18 12.85 18.81 -3.85
N ILE A 19 11.53 18.72 -3.63
CA ILE A 19 10.78 17.45 -3.72
C ILE A 19 10.04 17.40 -5.05
N LEU A 20 10.25 16.30 -5.81
CA LEU A 20 9.45 15.96 -6.96
C LEU A 20 8.31 15.02 -6.52
N PHE A 21 7.08 15.49 -6.63
CA PHE A 21 5.90 14.72 -6.26
C PHE A 21 5.29 14.02 -7.48
N TYR A 22 4.99 12.75 -7.33
CA TYR A 22 4.34 11.94 -8.37
C TYR A 22 2.84 11.84 -8.08
N ASP A 23 2.06 12.59 -8.83
CA ASP A 23 0.61 12.60 -8.72
C ASP A 23 -0.01 11.50 -9.59
N LEU A 24 -0.54 10.48 -8.92
CA LEU A 24 -1.20 9.36 -9.59
C LEU A 24 -2.61 9.69 -10.06
N THR A 25 -3.19 10.80 -9.65
CA THR A 25 -4.59 11.10 -9.98
C THR A 25 -4.83 11.20 -11.49
N THR A 26 -3.85 11.64 -12.26
CA THR A 26 -3.91 11.68 -13.72
C THR A 26 -3.93 10.29 -14.36
N LEU A 27 -3.21 9.33 -13.78
CA LEU A 27 -3.29 7.94 -14.20
C LEU A 27 -4.62 7.30 -13.79
N LEU A 28 -5.13 7.62 -12.60
CA LEU A 28 -6.40 7.08 -12.10
C LEU A 28 -7.61 7.56 -12.90
N GLN A 29 -7.57 8.78 -13.44
CA GLN A 29 -8.64 9.32 -14.28
C GLN A 29 -8.63 8.76 -15.71
N ASP A 30 -7.48 8.21 -16.16
CA ASP A 30 -7.38 7.55 -17.46
C ASP A 30 -7.98 6.15 -17.37
N ARG A 31 -9.00 5.88 -18.16
CA ARG A 31 -9.76 4.63 -18.13
C ARG A 31 -8.88 3.42 -18.35
N GLU A 32 -8.06 3.43 -19.38
CA GLU A 32 -7.23 2.30 -19.75
C GLU A 32 -6.02 2.17 -18.81
N GLY A 33 -5.46 3.32 -18.39
CA GLY A 33 -4.35 3.35 -17.43
C GLY A 33 -4.73 2.76 -16.07
N PHE A 34 -5.89 3.10 -15.54
CA PHE A 34 -6.36 2.54 -14.28
C PHE A 34 -6.61 1.02 -14.37
N HIS A 35 -7.26 0.56 -15.46
CA HIS A 35 -7.47 -0.87 -15.67
C HIS A 35 -6.15 -1.62 -15.79
N GLU A 36 -5.24 -1.13 -16.62
CA GLU A 36 -3.92 -1.75 -16.81
C GLU A 36 -3.13 -1.83 -15.52
N LEU A 37 -3.17 -0.77 -14.68
CA LEU A 37 -2.53 -0.75 -13.37
C LEU A 37 -3.05 -1.85 -12.46
N VAL A 38 -4.38 -1.92 -12.29
CA VAL A 38 -5.03 -2.92 -11.42
C VAL A 38 -4.79 -4.33 -11.94
N ASP A 39 -4.93 -4.57 -13.24
CA ASP A 39 -4.72 -5.87 -13.84
C ASP A 39 -3.28 -6.37 -13.64
N LYS A 40 -2.29 -5.52 -13.83
CA LYS A 40 -0.88 -5.87 -13.63
C LYS A 40 -0.53 -6.14 -12.16
N LEU A 41 -1.11 -5.36 -11.23
CA LEU A 41 -0.96 -5.63 -9.80
C LEU A 41 -1.57 -6.99 -9.44
N CYS A 42 -2.77 -7.30 -9.93
CA CYS A 42 -3.44 -8.57 -9.69
C CYS A 42 -2.68 -9.76 -10.29
N ALA A 43 -2.17 -9.62 -11.51
CA ALA A 43 -1.46 -10.69 -12.23
C ALA A 43 -0.26 -11.23 -11.44
N HIS A 44 0.42 -10.38 -10.66
CA HIS A 44 1.53 -10.82 -9.81
C HIS A 44 1.10 -11.79 -8.69
N TYR A 45 -0.16 -11.69 -8.27
CA TYR A 45 -0.72 -12.51 -7.19
C TYR A 45 -1.65 -13.62 -7.69
N GLU A 46 -1.85 -13.75 -8.99
CA GLU A 46 -2.62 -14.88 -9.56
C GLU A 46 -2.02 -16.22 -9.14
N GLY A 47 -2.88 -17.15 -8.73
CA GLY A 47 -2.47 -18.45 -8.23
C GLY A 47 -1.93 -18.50 -6.80
N LYS A 48 -1.71 -17.34 -6.16
CA LYS A 48 -1.38 -17.25 -4.73
C LYS A 48 -2.69 -17.22 -3.92
N ARG A 49 -2.66 -17.85 -2.75
CA ARG A 49 -3.77 -17.71 -1.80
C ARG A 49 -3.73 -16.33 -1.16
N VAL A 50 -4.78 -15.56 -1.36
CA VAL A 50 -5.00 -14.26 -0.71
C VAL A 50 -6.37 -14.32 -0.04
N ASP A 51 -6.41 -14.31 1.28
CA ASP A 51 -7.68 -14.31 2.02
C ASP A 51 -8.19 -12.88 2.23
N VAL A 52 -7.27 -11.93 2.47
CA VAL A 52 -7.58 -10.53 2.75
C VAL A 52 -6.56 -9.61 2.09
N VAL A 53 -7.04 -8.49 1.55
CA VAL A 53 -6.21 -7.36 1.15
C VAL A 53 -6.40 -6.24 2.17
N VAL A 54 -5.33 -5.82 2.79
CA VAL A 54 -5.28 -4.67 3.70
C VAL A 54 -4.91 -3.43 2.92
N GLY A 55 -5.75 -2.40 2.97
CA GLY A 55 -5.48 -1.10 2.35
C GLY A 55 -5.20 -0.01 3.38
N ILE A 56 -4.26 0.87 3.07
CA ILE A 56 -3.83 1.94 3.97
C ILE A 56 -4.48 3.27 3.57
N GLU A 57 -5.12 3.94 4.54
CA GLU A 57 -5.67 5.29 4.34
C GLU A 57 -4.55 6.28 3.96
N ALA A 58 -4.76 7.14 2.95
CA ALA A 58 -6.00 7.33 2.23
C ALA A 58 -5.97 6.69 0.83
N ARG A 59 -4.89 6.84 0.07
CA ARG A 59 -4.82 6.46 -1.35
C ARG A 59 -4.72 4.95 -1.58
N GLY A 60 -4.26 4.18 -0.59
CA GLY A 60 -4.32 2.72 -0.63
C GLY A 60 -5.75 2.18 -0.75
N PHE A 61 -6.75 2.95 -0.32
CA PHE A 61 -8.17 2.58 -0.47
C PHE A 61 -8.67 2.61 -1.91
N ILE A 62 -7.95 3.21 -2.83
CA ILE A 62 -8.27 3.18 -4.26
C ILE A 62 -7.89 1.82 -4.86
N PHE A 63 -6.74 1.29 -4.46
CA PHE A 63 -6.16 0.08 -5.04
C PHE A 63 -6.58 -1.19 -4.32
N ALA A 64 -6.54 -1.20 -3.00
CA ALA A 64 -6.77 -2.40 -2.19
C ALA A 64 -8.15 -3.03 -2.41
N PRO A 65 -9.27 -2.28 -2.44
CA PRO A 65 -10.57 -2.87 -2.75
C PRO A 65 -10.64 -3.45 -4.18
N ALA A 66 -10.00 -2.80 -5.15
CA ALA A 66 -9.96 -3.30 -6.52
C ALA A 66 -9.19 -4.63 -6.61
N LEU A 67 -8.05 -4.72 -5.91
CA LEU A 67 -7.29 -5.96 -5.81
C LEU A 67 -8.09 -7.05 -5.08
N ALA A 68 -8.70 -6.72 -3.95
CA ALA A 68 -9.53 -7.65 -3.18
C ALA A 68 -10.65 -8.26 -4.05
N TYR A 69 -11.38 -7.41 -4.77
CA TYR A 69 -12.43 -7.85 -5.68
C TYR A 69 -11.91 -8.80 -6.77
N ARG A 70 -10.81 -8.45 -7.45
CA ARG A 70 -10.22 -9.25 -8.52
C ARG A 70 -9.63 -10.57 -8.00
N LEU A 71 -9.02 -10.56 -6.83
CA LEU A 71 -8.42 -11.75 -6.20
C LEU A 71 -9.42 -12.60 -5.40
N ARG A 72 -10.69 -12.20 -5.35
CA ARG A 72 -11.75 -12.84 -4.55
C ARG A 72 -11.40 -12.93 -3.06
N ALA A 73 -10.74 -11.89 -2.57
CA ALA A 73 -10.34 -11.72 -1.16
C ALA A 73 -11.25 -10.73 -0.45
N GLY A 74 -11.23 -10.75 0.87
CA GLY A 74 -11.83 -9.68 1.69
C GLY A 74 -10.99 -8.41 1.64
N PHE A 75 -11.59 -7.26 2.02
CA PHE A 75 -10.89 -6.00 2.18
C PHE A 75 -10.93 -5.54 3.63
N VAL A 76 -9.79 -5.11 4.16
CA VAL A 76 -9.67 -4.56 5.52
C VAL A 76 -8.98 -3.19 5.47
N PRO A 77 -9.61 -2.13 6.01
CA PRO A 77 -8.99 -0.82 6.09
C PRO A 77 -8.03 -0.71 7.27
N VAL A 78 -6.85 -0.16 7.03
CA VAL A 78 -5.94 0.36 8.04
C VAL A 78 -6.02 1.88 7.99
N ARG A 79 -6.26 2.52 9.13
CA ARG A 79 -6.59 3.94 9.18
C ARG A 79 -5.77 4.69 10.22
N LYS A 80 -5.78 6.00 10.11
CA LYS A 80 -5.28 6.92 11.13
C LYS A 80 -6.10 6.80 12.43
N PRO A 81 -5.56 7.20 13.59
CA PRO A 81 -6.23 7.06 14.88
C PRO A 81 -7.64 7.68 14.91
N LYS A 82 -8.52 7.05 15.67
CA LYS A 82 -9.91 7.50 15.92
C LYS A 82 -10.82 7.51 14.67
N LYS A 83 -10.44 6.80 13.61
CA LYS A 83 -11.25 6.67 12.40
C LYS A 83 -12.08 5.39 12.36
N LEU A 84 -11.70 4.37 13.10
CA LEU A 84 -12.39 3.09 13.18
C LEU A 84 -13.32 3.05 14.39
N PRO A 85 -14.60 2.65 14.24
CA PRO A 85 -15.62 2.77 15.30
C PRO A 85 -15.64 1.62 16.30
N TRP A 86 -14.86 0.56 16.10
CA TRP A 86 -14.80 -0.61 16.98
C TRP A 86 -13.44 -0.68 17.71
N LYS A 87 -13.23 -1.71 18.51
CA LYS A 87 -11.95 -1.96 19.17
C LYS A 87 -10.82 -2.10 18.14
N THR A 88 -9.72 -1.43 18.37
CA THR A 88 -8.58 -1.40 17.47
C THR A 88 -7.31 -1.96 18.11
N ALA A 89 -6.43 -2.51 17.28
CA ALA A 89 -5.02 -2.63 17.54
C ALA A 89 -4.30 -1.47 16.85
N SER A 90 -3.24 -0.96 17.45
CA SER A 90 -2.48 0.19 16.93
C SER A 90 -1.00 -0.11 16.82
N GLU A 91 -0.34 0.59 15.88
CA GLU A 91 1.09 0.57 15.69
C GLU A 91 1.58 1.99 15.44
N THR A 92 2.57 2.43 16.22
CA THR A 92 3.19 3.74 16.07
C THR A 92 4.56 3.59 15.42
N TYR A 93 4.86 4.43 14.43
CA TYR A 93 6.12 4.42 13.70
C TYR A 93 6.72 5.82 13.60
N GLN A 94 8.04 5.85 13.51
CA GLN A 94 8.79 7.09 13.44
C GLN A 94 8.77 7.65 12.01
N LEU A 95 8.56 8.96 11.91
CA LEU A 95 8.76 9.77 10.71
C LEU A 95 10.11 10.47 10.77
N GLU A 96 10.49 11.15 9.69
CA GLU A 96 11.64 12.06 9.69
C GLU A 96 11.48 13.14 10.77
N TYR A 97 10.25 13.63 10.95
CA TYR A 97 9.86 14.55 12.01
C TYR A 97 8.63 14.01 12.75
N GLY A 98 8.83 13.61 14.02
CA GLY A 98 7.76 13.08 14.86
C GLY A 98 7.44 11.61 14.61
N SER A 99 6.22 11.21 14.97
CA SER A 99 5.69 9.86 14.81
C SER A 99 4.28 9.89 14.25
N ASP A 100 3.86 8.78 13.66
CA ASP A 100 2.49 8.58 13.22
C ASP A 100 1.98 7.22 13.70
N THR A 101 0.68 7.05 13.75
CA THR A 101 0.04 5.83 14.24
C THR A 101 -0.98 5.33 13.24
N LEU A 102 -1.03 4.02 13.04
CA LEU A 102 -2.06 3.33 12.29
C LEU A 102 -2.87 2.43 13.20
N GLU A 103 -4.13 2.24 12.86
CA GLU A 103 -5.06 1.37 13.55
C GLU A 103 -5.73 0.40 12.58
N ILE A 104 -6.01 -0.80 13.08
CA ILE A 104 -6.80 -1.85 12.43
C ILE A 104 -7.83 -2.35 13.44
N HIS A 105 -9.03 -2.76 13.01
CA HIS A 105 -9.96 -3.41 13.91
C HIS A 105 -9.34 -4.68 14.51
N ALA A 106 -9.50 -4.87 15.81
CA ALA A 106 -8.88 -5.97 16.54
C ALA A 106 -9.35 -7.37 16.08
N ASP A 107 -10.51 -7.44 15.42
CA ASP A 107 -11.13 -8.65 14.87
C ASP A 107 -11.05 -8.74 13.33
N ALA A 108 -10.31 -7.84 12.70
CA ALA A 108 -10.28 -7.75 11.24
C ALA A 108 -9.55 -8.90 10.55
N ILE A 109 -8.58 -9.51 11.24
CA ILE A 109 -7.77 -10.61 10.72
C ILE A 109 -7.97 -11.83 11.64
N THR A 110 -8.30 -12.95 11.03
CA THR A 110 -8.31 -14.24 11.72
C THR A 110 -6.90 -14.85 11.66
N PRO A 111 -6.38 -15.39 12.78
CA PRO A 111 -5.07 -16.04 12.77
C PRO A 111 -4.92 -17.08 11.65
N GLY A 112 -3.80 -17.01 10.92
CA GLY A 112 -3.50 -17.90 9.80
C GLY A 112 -4.03 -17.43 8.44
N GLN A 113 -4.80 -16.35 8.37
CA GLN A 113 -5.19 -15.77 7.08
C GLN A 113 -3.98 -15.24 6.31
N HIS A 114 -3.98 -15.47 4.99
CA HIS A 114 -2.98 -14.95 4.06
C HIS A 114 -3.36 -13.54 3.65
N VAL A 115 -2.53 -12.57 4.03
CA VAL A 115 -2.83 -11.14 3.90
C VAL A 115 -1.87 -10.45 2.95
N LEU A 116 -2.43 -9.73 1.98
CA LEU A 116 -1.70 -8.83 1.09
C LEU A 116 -1.86 -7.39 1.61
N VAL A 117 -0.76 -6.71 1.89
CA VAL A 117 -0.78 -5.28 2.23
C VAL A 117 -0.70 -4.47 0.93
N CYS A 118 -1.52 -3.42 0.80
CA CYS A 118 -1.57 -2.61 -0.40
C CYS A 118 -1.61 -1.11 -0.09
N ASP A 119 -0.76 -0.36 -0.79
CA ASP A 119 -0.79 1.11 -0.78
C ASP A 119 -0.47 1.66 -2.17
N ASP A 120 -0.64 2.95 -2.37
CA ASP A 120 -0.31 3.62 -3.63
C ASP A 120 1.19 3.77 -3.85
N LEU A 121 1.93 4.12 -2.81
CA LEU A 121 3.33 4.52 -2.88
C LEU A 121 4.17 3.87 -1.79
N LEU A 122 5.28 3.27 -2.18
CA LEU A 122 6.36 2.88 -1.28
C LEU A 122 7.44 3.97 -1.32
N ALA A 123 7.49 4.80 -0.27
CA ALA A 123 8.53 5.81 -0.08
C ALA A 123 9.60 5.31 0.90
N THR A 124 9.58 5.78 2.15
CA THR A 124 10.53 5.34 3.18
C THR A 124 10.18 3.99 3.82
N GLY A 125 8.98 3.47 3.59
CA GLY A 125 8.53 2.18 4.05
C GLY A 125 7.96 2.14 5.48
N GLY A 126 7.95 3.25 6.20
CA GLY A 126 7.47 3.31 7.58
C GLY A 126 5.99 2.92 7.72
N THR A 127 5.14 3.47 6.89
CA THR A 127 3.69 3.18 6.85
C THR A 127 3.42 1.71 6.52
N ALA A 128 4.08 1.18 5.50
CA ALA A 128 3.93 -0.22 5.10
C ALA A 128 4.44 -1.18 6.17
N ALA A 129 5.55 -0.86 6.84
CA ALA A 129 6.07 -1.63 7.96
C ALA A 129 5.09 -1.66 9.14
N ALA A 130 4.48 -0.53 9.48
CA ALA A 130 3.47 -0.44 10.54
C ALA A 130 2.23 -1.27 10.20
N ALA A 131 1.71 -1.19 8.97
CA ALA A 131 0.59 -2.03 8.54
C ALA A 131 0.91 -3.52 8.58
N THR A 132 2.11 -3.91 8.15
CA THR A 132 2.61 -5.29 8.22
C THR A 132 2.69 -5.77 9.67
N ALA A 133 3.18 -4.94 10.59
CA ALA A 133 3.23 -5.25 12.03
C ALA A 133 1.83 -5.46 12.62
N LEU A 134 0.85 -4.63 12.23
CA LEU A 134 -0.54 -4.78 12.67
C LEU A 134 -1.14 -6.12 12.22
N VAL A 135 -0.93 -6.51 10.97
CA VAL A 135 -1.41 -7.80 10.44
C VAL A 135 -0.82 -8.96 11.25
N ARG A 136 0.49 -8.94 11.48
CA ARG A 136 1.18 -9.97 12.27
C ARG A 136 0.72 -9.99 13.72
N LYS A 137 0.47 -8.85 14.32
CA LYS A 137 -0.06 -8.71 15.68
C LYS A 137 -1.40 -9.40 15.87
N LEU A 138 -2.24 -9.42 14.83
CA LEU A 138 -3.52 -10.13 14.81
C LEU A 138 -3.39 -11.61 14.39
N GLY A 139 -2.18 -12.11 14.12
CA GLY A 139 -1.92 -13.49 13.75
C GLY A 139 -2.04 -13.77 12.25
N GLY A 140 -2.15 -12.74 11.41
CA GLY A 140 -2.15 -12.88 9.95
C GLY A 140 -0.77 -13.19 9.40
N GLU A 141 -0.73 -13.92 8.30
CA GLU A 141 0.46 -14.20 7.50
C GLU A 141 0.56 -13.20 6.35
N VAL A 142 1.57 -12.32 6.39
CA VAL A 142 1.81 -11.35 5.33
C VAL A 142 2.47 -12.05 4.16
N ILE A 143 1.72 -12.26 3.07
CA ILE A 143 2.22 -12.93 1.86
C ILE A 143 2.92 -11.99 0.90
N GLY A 144 2.75 -10.69 1.07
CA GLY A 144 3.37 -9.67 0.23
C GLY A 144 2.87 -8.27 0.52
N ALA A 145 3.51 -7.31 -0.13
CA ALA A 145 3.10 -5.91 -0.12
C ALA A 145 3.12 -5.37 -1.56
N ALA A 146 1.99 -4.82 -2.00
CA ALA A 146 1.76 -4.33 -3.35
C ALA A 146 1.67 -2.80 -3.38
N PHE A 147 2.41 -2.20 -4.31
CA PHE A 147 2.41 -0.75 -4.52
C PHE A 147 2.26 -0.40 -5.99
N ALA A 148 1.51 0.66 -6.29
CA ALA A 148 1.47 1.21 -7.64
C ALA A 148 2.83 1.81 -8.02
N VAL A 149 3.44 2.55 -7.10
CA VAL A 149 4.70 3.28 -7.29
C VAL A 149 5.68 2.97 -6.17
N GLU A 150 6.95 2.93 -6.50
CA GLU A 150 8.06 2.86 -5.54
C GLU A 150 9.13 3.92 -5.86
N LEU A 151 9.56 4.63 -4.85
CA LEU A 151 10.68 5.57 -4.90
C LEU A 151 11.95 4.85 -4.42
N ASN A 152 12.67 4.21 -5.35
CA ASN A 152 13.82 3.36 -5.05
C ASN A 152 14.90 4.08 -4.24
N PHE A 153 15.10 5.37 -4.51
CA PHE A 153 16.11 6.20 -3.83
C PHE A 153 15.83 6.43 -2.33
N LEU A 154 14.61 6.12 -1.85
CA LEU A 154 14.26 6.18 -0.43
C LEU A 154 14.42 4.85 0.30
N HIS A 155 14.78 3.78 -0.42
CA HIS A 155 15.10 2.46 0.14
C HIS A 155 14.01 1.84 1.04
N GLY A 156 12.73 2.13 0.75
CA GLY A 156 11.60 1.68 1.58
C GLY A 156 11.50 0.18 1.80
N ARG A 157 11.99 -0.63 0.84
CA ARG A 157 12.04 -2.11 0.98
C ARG A 157 12.86 -2.57 2.18
N SER A 158 13.86 -1.82 2.59
CA SER A 158 14.71 -2.19 3.73
C SER A 158 13.93 -2.27 5.05
N ARG A 159 12.77 -1.61 5.10
CA ARG A 159 11.87 -1.67 6.27
C ARG A 159 10.85 -2.82 6.23
N LEU A 160 10.88 -3.63 5.19
CA LEU A 160 9.98 -4.77 4.98
C LEU A 160 10.77 -6.08 4.86
N PRO A 161 11.64 -6.43 5.84
CA PRO A 161 12.44 -7.64 5.78
C PRO A 161 11.53 -8.88 5.74
N GLY A 162 11.84 -9.80 4.81
CA GLY A 162 11.09 -11.05 4.65
C GLY A 162 9.70 -10.90 4.02
N VAL A 163 9.33 -9.71 3.55
CA VAL A 163 8.09 -9.47 2.81
C VAL A 163 8.37 -9.46 1.32
N ASP A 164 7.59 -10.19 0.54
CA ASP A 164 7.62 -10.10 -0.93
C ASP A 164 7.01 -8.77 -1.38
N VAL A 165 7.88 -7.80 -1.72
CA VAL A 165 7.45 -6.46 -2.15
C VAL A 165 7.37 -6.40 -3.66
N PHE A 166 6.17 -6.16 -4.17
CA PHE A 166 5.91 -5.91 -5.57
C PHE A 166 5.50 -4.45 -5.80
N SER A 167 6.23 -3.76 -6.65
CA SER A 167 5.93 -2.38 -7.07
C SER A 167 5.91 -2.31 -8.58
N LEU A 168 4.81 -1.81 -9.15
CA LEU A 168 4.61 -1.83 -10.60
C LEU A 168 5.50 -0.79 -11.29
N LEU A 169 5.51 0.44 -10.79
CA LEU A 169 6.28 1.55 -11.37
C LEU A 169 7.37 1.96 -10.39
N LYS A 170 8.59 2.14 -10.89
CA LYS A 170 9.75 2.47 -10.06
C LYS A 170 10.42 3.74 -10.56
N TYR A 171 10.82 4.59 -9.61
CA TYR A 171 11.56 5.82 -9.85
C TYR A 171 12.86 5.79 -9.05
N ASP A 172 13.96 6.12 -9.73
CA ASP A 172 15.32 6.04 -9.16
C ASP A 172 15.85 7.42 -8.70
N LYS A 173 15.08 8.48 -8.93
CA LYS A 173 15.41 9.86 -8.55
C LYS A 173 14.15 10.70 -8.39
#